data_a36d2e0ead2a0767078e72ddebacde9d
#
_entry.id   a36d2e0ead2a0767078e72ddebacde9d
#
_cell.length_a   1.000
_cell.length_b   1.000
_cell.length_c   1.000
_cell.angle_alpha   90.00
_cell.angle_beta   90.00
_cell.angle_gamma   90.00
#
_symmetry.space_group_name_H-M   'P 1'
#
loop_
_entity.id
_entity.type
_entity.pdbx_description
1 polymer ?
#
loop_
_entity_poly.entity_id
_entity_poly.type
_entity_poly.pdbx_seq_one_letter_code
_entity_poly.pdbx_strand_id
1 'polypeptide(L)'
;MNNTGIHHISSLVGNIYQAYHFYHHILGLKLTLKTVNQEDSSMYHLFFGDEEGRFGTEFTIFDMPNHPSHRSGTNRLERTVFLVKDFAALEFWQKRLTEFEVENEGIQAFGNGHILNFQDEDGQLLGLTYHDSIGEMFPFDTDEIPSEYAILGIASLHMRIREEKALLSLLTETFGFVEESRFFFEDKMVISLLFDNTFQHRLYLILDQESPISVMGVGVIHHIAFGVLDESDLEDLISRLNLINRPHSGIINRDFMHSLYFRAPNYLMFEVATMAGEREAAMPRQDKLLDKVELFLPSFFEEDRQEIEKNLSQRYSLSGCF
;
A
#
# COMPACT_ATOMS: atom_id res chain seq x y z
N MET A 1 5.68 -20.78 8.08
CA MET A 1 5.08 -19.44 7.99
C MET A 1 3.82 -19.53 7.15
N ASN A 2 2.71 -19.09 7.69
CA ASN A 2 1.39 -19.11 7.04
C ASN A 2 1.08 -17.72 6.46
N ASN A 3 1.63 -17.44 5.27
CA ASN A 3 1.37 -16.18 4.57
C ASN A 3 -0.10 -16.08 4.16
N THR A 4 -0.71 -14.90 4.28
CA THR A 4 -2.11 -14.63 3.92
C THR A 4 -2.24 -13.73 2.68
N GLY A 5 -1.13 -13.38 2.07
CA GLY A 5 -1.04 -12.46 0.92
C GLY A 5 -0.58 -11.06 1.33
N ILE A 6 -0.96 -10.06 0.56
CA ILE A 6 -0.66 -8.66 0.89
C ILE A 6 -1.49 -8.27 2.13
N HIS A 7 -0.82 -7.70 3.14
CA HIS A 7 -1.46 -7.14 4.32
C HIS A 7 -1.83 -5.67 4.07
N HIS A 8 -0.82 -4.85 3.74
CA HIS A 8 -0.99 -3.45 3.36
C HIS A 8 0.19 -2.98 2.49
N ILE A 9 0.03 -1.79 1.91
CA ILE A 9 1.09 -1.09 1.18
C ILE A 9 1.21 0.31 1.77
N SER A 10 2.42 0.75 2.09
CA SER A 10 2.69 2.07 2.66
C SER A 10 3.47 2.96 1.71
N SER A 11 3.02 4.20 1.54
CA SER A 11 3.63 5.19 0.65
C SER A 11 4.04 6.48 1.38
N LEU A 12 5.00 7.19 0.78
CA LEU A 12 5.48 8.48 1.25
C LEU A 12 4.83 9.59 0.44
N VAL A 13 4.20 10.55 1.13
CA VAL A 13 3.56 11.71 0.50
C VAL A 13 4.20 13.02 0.95
N GLY A 14 4.09 14.07 0.14
CA GLY A 14 4.64 15.39 0.46
C GLY A 14 3.73 16.24 1.29
N ASN A 15 2.42 16.04 1.17
CA ASN A 15 1.39 16.79 1.88
C ASN A 15 0.24 15.88 2.30
N ILE A 16 0.08 15.68 3.61
CA ILE A 16 -0.91 14.76 4.15
C ILE A 16 -2.37 15.17 3.86
N TYR A 17 -2.67 16.47 3.77
CA TYR A 17 -4.02 16.96 3.50
C TYR A 17 -4.42 16.78 2.04
N GLN A 18 -3.50 17.05 1.10
CA GLN A 18 -3.70 16.78 -0.33
C GLN A 18 -3.87 15.29 -0.56
N ALA A 19 -2.98 14.47 0.03
CA ALA A 19 -3.08 13.03 -0.06
C ALA A 19 -4.38 12.49 0.57
N TYR A 20 -4.81 13.02 1.73
CA TYR A 20 -6.11 12.66 2.31
C TYR A 20 -7.27 12.99 1.35
N HIS A 21 -7.27 14.19 0.74
CA HIS A 21 -8.26 14.56 -0.26
C HIS A 21 -8.25 13.59 -1.45
N PHE A 22 -7.07 13.26 -1.96
CA PHE A 22 -6.92 12.35 -3.09
C PHE A 22 -7.44 10.94 -2.77
N TYR A 23 -6.92 10.32 -1.72
CA TYR A 23 -7.26 8.92 -1.38
C TYR A 23 -8.68 8.77 -0.83
N HIS A 24 -9.16 9.73 -0.03
CA HIS A 24 -10.48 9.64 0.58
C HIS A 24 -11.61 10.19 -0.32
N HIS A 25 -11.44 11.40 -0.90
CA HIS A 25 -12.52 12.02 -1.66
C HIS A 25 -12.48 11.66 -3.15
N ILE A 26 -11.31 11.67 -3.80
CA ILE A 26 -11.23 11.34 -5.23
C ILE A 26 -11.34 9.83 -5.43
N LEU A 27 -10.55 9.02 -4.72
CA LEU A 27 -10.56 7.56 -4.86
C LEU A 27 -11.64 6.86 -4.02
N GLY A 28 -12.27 7.55 -3.06
CA GLY A 28 -13.33 6.98 -2.23
C GLY A 28 -12.88 5.85 -1.32
N LEU A 29 -11.61 5.85 -0.89
CA LEU A 29 -11.15 4.90 0.12
C LEU A 29 -11.58 5.36 1.51
N LYS A 30 -12.08 4.44 2.34
CA LYS A 30 -12.42 4.77 3.73
C LYS A 30 -11.15 5.02 4.55
N LEU A 31 -11.11 6.14 5.28
CA LEU A 31 -10.08 6.32 6.30
C LEU A 31 -10.39 5.38 7.47
N THR A 32 -9.59 4.33 7.65
CA THR A 32 -9.78 3.28 8.65
C THR A 32 -9.02 3.57 9.94
N LEU A 33 -7.95 4.37 9.88
CA LEU A 33 -7.18 4.77 11.04
C LEU A 33 -6.42 6.08 10.78
N LYS A 34 -6.51 7.04 11.70
CA LYS A 34 -5.65 8.20 11.78
C LYS A 34 -4.78 8.07 13.04
N THR A 35 -3.49 7.91 12.84
CA THR A 35 -2.50 7.75 13.92
C THR A 35 -1.22 8.52 13.61
N VAL A 36 -0.16 8.26 14.34
CA VAL A 36 1.18 8.83 14.11
C VAL A 36 2.15 7.76 13.64
N ASN A 37 3.18 8.18 12.93
CA ASN A 37 4.32 7.31 12.66
C ASN A 37 5.05 7.00 13.97
N GLN A 38 5.24 5.71 14.28
CA GLN A 38 5.83 5.30 15.56
C GLN A 38 7.34 5.51 15.63
N GLU A 39 8.01 5.79 14.51
CA GLU A 39 9.42 6.20 14.45
C GLU A 39 9.59 7.73 14.61
N ASP A 40 8.54 8.51 14.27
CA ASP A 40 8.48 9.97 14.43
C ASP A 40 7.03 10.39 14.71
N SER A 41 6.67 10.48 15.98
CA SER A 41 5.32 10.83 16.43
C SER A 41 4.87 12.24 16.06
N SER A 42 5.71 13.04 15.44
CA SER A 42 5.34 14.32 14.85
C SER A 42 4.76 14.20 13.42
N MET A 43 4.69 12.99 12.85
CA MET A 43 4.11 12.70 11.54
C MET A 43 2.79 11.96 11.66
N TYR A 44 1.77 12.36 10.89
CA TYR A 44 0.58 11.53 10.73
C TYR A 44 0.91 10.24 9.95
N HIS A 45 0.21 9.17 10.31
CA HIS A 45 0.13 7.93 9.56
C HIS A 45 -1.35 7.63 9.34
N LEU A 46 -1.80 7.65 8.09
CA LEU A 46 -3.20 7.42 7.71
C LEU A 46 -3.33 6.07 7.05
N PHE A 47 -4.38 5.35 7.39
CA PHE A 47 -4.72 4.05 6.80
C PHE A 47 -6.05 4.18 6.06
N PHE A 48 -6.08 3.69 4.84
CA PHE A 48 -7.28 3.66 4.00
C PHE A 48 -7.57 2.21 3.62
N GLY A 49 -8.84 1.84 3.56
CA GLY A 49 -9.23 0.47 3.23
C GLY A 49 -10.68 0.40 2.72
N ASP A 50 -11.24 -0.80 2.78
CA ASP A 50 -12.65 -1.04 2.50
C ASP A 50 -13.55 -0.63 3.68
N GLU A 51 -14.86 -0.90 3.59
CA GLU A 51 -15.86 -0.53 4.63
C GLU A 51 -15.49 -1.10 6.01
N GLU A 52 -14.86 -2.27 6.06
CA GLU A 52 -14.50 -2.95 7.32
C GLU A 52 -13.03 -2.74 7.73
N GLY A 53 -12.20 -2.12 6.88
CA GLY A 53 -10.77 -1.95 7.15
C GLY A 53 -10.01 -3.27 7.22
N ARG A 54 -10.34 -4.22 6.34
CA ARG A 54 -9.74 -5.55 6.35
C ARG A 54 -8.31 -5.51 5.86
N PHE A 55 -7.48 -6.35 6.43
CA PHE A 55 -6.15 -6.62 5.89
C PHE A 55 -6.24 -7.14 4.44
N GLY A 56 -5.32 -6.69 3.58
CA GLY A 56 -5.38 -6.95 2.14
C GLY A 56 -6.12 -5.87 1.35
N THR A 57 -6.82 -4.95 2.05
CA THR A 57 -7.43 -3.77 1.42
C THR A 57 -6.68 -2.49 1.75
N GLU A 58 -5.77 -2.51 2.73
CA GLU A 58 -5.21 -1.30 3.30
C GLU A 58 -4.06 -0.71 2.49
N PHE A 59 -4.23 0.55 2.14
CA PHE A 59 -3.18 1.43 1.64
C PHE A 59 -2.90 2.50 2.70
N THR A 60 -1.63 2.68 3.07
CA THR A 60 -1.28 3.62 4.13
C THR A 60 -0.34 4.70 3.62
N ILE A 61 -0.41 5.87 4.21
CA ILE A 61 0.47 6.98 3.88
C ILE A 61 1.03 7.64 5.13
N PHE A 62 2.27 8.09 5.04
CA PHE A 62 2.84 9.04 5.99
C PHE A 62 3.63 10.11 5.26
N ASP A 63 3.62 11.32 5.80
CA ASP A 63 4.14 12.46 5.10
C ASP A 63 5.60 12.76 5.42
N MET A 64 6.30 13.22 4.40
CA MET A 64 7.66 13.73 4.50
C MET A 64 7.74 15.13 3.90
N PRO A 65 7.12 16.16 4.55
CA PRO A 65 7.12 17.50 4.03
C PRO A 65 8.55 18.04 3.89
N ASN A 66 8.80 18.76 2.81
CA ASN A 66 10.12 19.33 2.47
C ASN A 66 11.20 18.30 2.06
N HIS A 67 10.86 17.01 1.92
CA HIS A 67 11.76 16.07 1.29
C HIS A 67 11.69 16.20 -0.24
N PRO A 68 12.80 15.92 -0.94
CA PRO A 68 12.77 15.92 -2.40
C PRO A 68 11.88 14.80 -2.92
N SER A 69 11.27 15.02 -4.09
CA SER A 69 10.58 13.96 -4.83
C SER A 69 11.53 12.80 -5.10
N HIS A 70 11.00 11.61 -5.19
CA HIS A 70 11.76 10.43 -5.56
C HIS A 70 12.40 10.59 -6.94
N ARG A 71 13.43 9.80 -7.23
CA ARG A 71 13.96 9.66 -8.60
C ARG A 71 13.64 8.26 -9.11
N SER A 72 12.91 8.22 -10.21
CA SER A 72 12.52 6.98 -10.87
C SER A 72 13.73 6.15 -11.31
N GLY A 73 13.54 4.86 -11.37
CA GLY A 73 14.56 3.90 -11.76
C GLY A 73 14.16 2.47 -11.41
N THR A 74 15.12 1.57 -11.38
CA THR A 74 14.93 0.17 -11.01
C THR A 74 15.18 -0.09 -9.52
N ASN A 75 14.90 -1.31 -9.04
CA ASN A 75 14.98 -1.73 -7.64
C ASN A 75 14.06 -0.92 -6.73
N ARG A 76 12.78 -0.84 -7.12
CA ARG A 76 11.73 -0.16 -6.34
C ARG A 76 10.42 -0.95 -6.32
N LEU A 77 9.62 -0.74 -5.30
CA LEU A 77 8.20 -0.98 -5.31
C LEU A 77 7.60 0.15 -6.16
N GLU A 78 6.93 -0.20 -7.26
CA GLU A 78 6.66 0.79 -8.31
C GLU A 78 5.24 1.31 -8.30
N ARG A 79 4.24 0.42 -8.37
CA ARG A 79 2.84 0.78 -8.56
C ARG A 79 1.93 -0.05 -7.68
N THR A 80 1.07 0.60 -6.91
CA THR A 80 -0.06 -0.05 -6.24
C THR A 80 -1.24 -0.10 -7.21
N VAL A 81 -1.82 -1.28 -7.40
CA VAL A 81 -3.00 -1.46 -8.24
C VAL A 81 -4.16 -1.91 -7.38
N PHE A 82 -5.23 -1.13 -7.37
CA PHE A 82 -6.45 -1.44 -6.64
C PHE A 82 -7.40 -2.32 -7.46
N LEU A 83 -8.20 -3.09 -6.75
CA LEU A 83 -9.21 -3.97 -7.31
C LEU A 83 -10.54 -3.24 -7.45
N VAL A 84 -11.15 -3.37 -8.61
CA VAL A 84 -12.55 -2.98 -8.85
C VAL A 84 -13.32 -4.18 -9.39
N LYS A 85 -14.64 -4.06 -9.47
CA LYS A 85 -15.52 -5.20 -9.74
C LYS A 85 -15.35 -5.78 -11.16
N ASP A 86 -15.33 -4.92 -12.16
CA ASP A 86 -15.37 -5.33 -13.56
C ASP A 86 -14.87 -4.22 -14.51
N PHE A 87 -14.97 -4.47 -15.82
CA PHE A 87 -14.57 -3.51 -16.85
C PHE A 87 -15.41 -2.22 -16.82
N ALA A 88 -16.70 -2.31 -16.51
CA ALA A 88 -17.55 -1.11 -16.41
C ALA A 88 -17.10 -0.18 -15.27
N ALA A 89 -16.58 -0.76 -14.17
CA ALA A 89 -15.95 0.02 -13.12
C ALA A 89 -14.68 0.74 -13.61
N LEU A 90 -13.85 0.12 -14.46
CA LEU A 90 -12.69 0.82 -15.06
C LEU A 90 -13.13 2.01 -15.93
N GLU A 91 -14.21 1.86 -16.72
CA GLU A 91 -14.76 2.96 -17.53
C GLU A 91 -15.28 4.12 -16.67
N PHE A 92 -15.97 3.79 -15.56
CA PHE A 92 -16.39 4.79 -14.57
C PHE A 92 -15.17 5.55 -14.01
N TRP A 93 -14.13 4.82 -13.61
CA TRP A 93 -12.91 5.40 -13.03
C TRP A 93 -12.12 6.25 -14.02
N GLN A 94 -12.00 5.82 -15.27
CA GLN A 94 -11.35 6.62 -16.31
C GLN A 94 -12.04 7.98 -16.47
N LYS A 95 -13.37 7.99 -16.49
CA LYS A 95 -14.17 9.21 -16.57
C LYS A 95 -13.96 10.08 -15.31
N ARG A 96 -14.09 9.49 -14.11
CA ARG A 96 -13.93 10.21 -12.84
C ARG A 96 -12.53 10.83 -12.71
N LEU A 97 -11.47 10.08 -12.95
CA LEU A 97 -10.10 10.62 -12.90
C LEU A 97 -9.92 11.80 -13.86
N THR A 98 -10.50 11.72 -15.07
CA THR A 98 -10.47 12.83 -16.03
C THR A 98 -11.24 14.05 -15.53
N GLU A 99 -12.41 13.87 -14.91
CA GLU A 99 -13.23 14.94 -14.33
C GLU A 99 -12.51 15.66 -13.18
N PHE A 100 -11.71 14.93 -12.40
CA PHE A 100 -10.88 15.50 -11.33
C PHE A 100 -9.49 15.93 -11.79
N GLU A 101 -9.23 15.96 -13.10
CA GLU A 101 -7.95 16.36 -13.71
C GLU A 101 -6.76 15.50 -13.22
N VAL A 102 -7.01 14.25 -12.80
CA VAL A 102 -5.95 13.30 -12.42
C VAL A 102 -5.29 12.76 -13.68
N GLU A 103 -3.96 12.87 -13.75
CA GLU A 103 -3.18 12.34 -14.87
C GLU A 103 -3.34 10.83 -14.98
N ASN A 104 -3.82 10.34 -16.13
CA ASN A 104 -4.04 8.93 -16.39
C ASN A 104 -3.71 8.56 -17.84
N GLU A 105 -3.38 7.29 -18.05
CA GLU A 105 -2.94 6.76 -19.35
C GLU A 105 -4.10 6.13 -20.15
N GLY A 106 -5.33 6.18 -19.64
CA GLY A 106 -6.47 5.44 -20.16
C GLY A 106 -6.40 3.94 -19.90
N ILE A 107 -7.46 3.23 -20.24
CA ILE A 107 -7.54 1.77 -20.06
C ILE A 107 -6.66 1.08 -21.11
N GLN A 108 -5.74 0.24 -20.66
CA GLN A 108 -4.77 -0.49 -21.49
C GLN A 108 -4.87 -1.99 -21.26
N ALA A 109 -4.48 -2.79 -22.25
CA ALA A 109 -4.30 -4.22 -22.08
C ALA A 109 -3.05 -4.48 -21.20
N PHE A 110 -3.18 -5.36 -20.21
CA PHE A 110 -2.10 -5.77 -19.33
C PHE A 110 -2.20 -7.26 -19.00
N GLY A 111 -1.24 -8.05 -19.46
CA GLY A 111 -1.33 -9.51 -19.39
C GLY A 111 -2.58 -10.01 -20.10
N ASN A 112 -3.41 -10.77 -19.40
CA ASN A 112 -4.69 -11.29 -19.91
C ASN A 112 -5.90 -10.41 -19.55
N GLY A 113 -5.67 -9.25 -18.93
CA GLY A 113 -6.72 -8.34 -18.48
C GLY A 113 -6.49 -6.90 -18.93
N HIS A 114 -7.01 -5.97 -18.16
CA HIS A 114 -6.88 -4.53 -18.39
C HIS A 114 -6.41 -3.83 -17.15
N ILE A 115 -5.74 -2.71 -17.33
CA ILE A 115 -5.30 -1.81 -16.28
C ILE A 115 -5.61 -0.36 -16.68
N LEU A 116 -6.00 0.45 -15.71
CA LEU A 116 -6.08 1.90 -15.82
C LEU A 116 -4.99 2.50 -14.94
N ASN A 117 -3.93 2.98 -15.55
CA ASN A 117 -2.79 3.60 -14.88
C ASN A 117 -3.04 5.09 -14.65
N PHE A 118 -2.67 5.57 -13.45
CA PHE A 118 -2.71 6.98 -13.08
C PHE A 118 -1.67 7.27 -11.99
N GLN A 119 -1.59 8.52 -11.58
CA GLN A 119 -0.69 8.94 -10.49
C GLN A 119 -1.36 9.99 -9.62
N ASP A 120 -0.91 10.09 -8.36
CA ASP A 120 -1.31 11.18 -7.47
C ASP A 120 -0.46 12.44 -7.72
N GLU A 121 -0.70 13.48 -6.94
CA GLU A 121 -0.04 14.80 -7.06
C GLU A 121 1.47 14.75 -6.77
N ASP A 122 1.92 13.76 -6.01
CA ASP A 122 3.33 13.52 -5.70
C ASP A 122 4.03 12.65 -6.74
N GLY A 123 3.30 12.17 -7.77
CA GLY A 123 3.80 11.25 -8.80
C GLY A 123 3.86 9.79 -8.34
N GLN A 124 3.13 9.43 -7.26
CA GLN A 124 2.97 8.03 -6.84
C GLN A 124 2.20 7.29 -7.92
N LEU A 125 2.81 6.26 -8.49
CA LEU A 125 2.17 5.45 -9.52
C LEU A 125 1.10 4.54 -8.92
N LEU A 126 -0.09 4.62 -9.47
CA LEU A 126 -1.28 3.89 -9.05
C LEU A 126 -1.95 3.23 -10.26
N GLY A 127 -2.84 2.28 -10.02
CA GLY A 127 -3.64 1.67 -11.06
C GLY A 127 -4.92 1.06 -10.53
N LEU A 128 -5.80 0.71 -11.46
CA LEU A 128 -7.03 -0.04 -11.20
C LEU A 128 -7.09 -1.23 -12.16
N THR A 129 -7.56 -2.37 -11.66
CA THR A 129 -7.79 -3.60 -12.44
C THR A 129 -8.95 -4.38 -11.86
N TYR A 130 -9.39 -5.42 -12.57
CA TYR A 130 -10.42 -6.35 -12.10
C TYR A 130 -9.99 -7.80 -12.33
N HIS A 131 -10.62 -8.72 -11.62
CA HIS A 131 -10.44 -10.17 -11.76
C HIS A 131 -11.79 -10.85 -11.88
N ASP A 132 -11.89 -11.91 -12.69
CA ASP A 132 -13.14 -12.63 -12.93
C ASP A 132 -13.66 -13.41 -11.72
N SER A 133 -12.79 -13.74 -10.77
CA SER A 133 -13.13 -14.52 -9.57
C SER A 133 -12.56 -13.87 -8.33
N ILE A 134 -13.42 -13.16 -7.60
CA ILE A 134 -13.10 -12.56 -6.32
C ILE A 134 -14.07 -13.09 -5.26
N GLY A 135 -13.61 -13.14 -3.99
CA GLY A 135 -14.44 -13.54 -2.86
C GLY A 135 -15.44 -12.45 -2.43
N GLU A 136 -15.98 -12.57 -1.23
CA GLU A 136 -16.86 -11.57 -0.66
C GLU A 136 -16.12 -10.26 -0.39
N MET A 137 -16.69 -9.14 -0.85
CA MET A 137 -16.14 -7.80 -0.75
C MET A 137 -17.06 -6.87 0.01
N PHE A 138 -16.47 -5.89 0.70
CA PHE A 138 -17.18 -4.89 1.50
C PHE A 138 -16.80 -3.48 0.98
N PRO A 139 -17.38 -3.08 -0.17
CA PRO A 139 -17.05 -1.80 -0.77
C PRO A 139 -17.47 -0.63 0.13
N PHE A 140 -16.63 0.38 0.23
CA PHE A 140 -17.00 1.66 0.81
C PHE A 140 -17.66 2.51 -0.28
N ASP A 141 -18.96 2.69 -0.20
CA ASP A 141 -19.70 3.54 -1.13
C ASP A 141 -19.84 4.97 -0.59
N THR A 142 -19.91 5.92 -1.51
CA THR A 142 -20.15 7.34 -1.22
C THR A 142 -21.28 7.86 -2.10
N ASP A 143 -21.75 9.07 -1.86
CA ASP A 143 -22.77 9.70 -2.70
C ASP A 143 -22.33 9.85 -4.15
N GLU A 144 -21.02 9.92 -4.41
CA GLU A 144 -20.43 10.11 -5.74
C GLU A 144 -19.90 8.80 -6.36
N ILE A 145 -19.63 7.77 -5.56
CA ILE A 145 -19.07 6.49 -5.99
C ILE A 145 -20.01 5.38 -5.51
N PRO A 146 -20.93 4.92 -6.40
CA PRO A 146 -21.79 3.78 -6.08
C PRO A 146 -21.00 2.51 -5.78
N SER A 147 -21.55 1.65 -4.93
CA SER A 147 -20.87 0.42 -4.48
C SER A 147 -20.42 -0.51 -5.60
N GLU A 148 -21.13 -0.54 -6.74
CA GLU A 148 -20.75 -1.33 -7.91
C GLU A 148 -19.47 -0.86 -8.60
N TYR A 149 -19.03 0.39 -8.35
CA TYR A 149 -17.80 0.96 -8.91
C TYR A 149 -16.71 1.19 -7.87
N ALA A 150 -17.04 1.04 -6.57
CA ALA A 150 -16.11 1.28 -5.48
C ALA A 150 -14.83 0.42 -5.59
N ILE A 151 -13.74 0.94 -5.04
CA ILE A 151 -12.49 0.18 -4.87
C ILE A 151 -12.73 -0.88 -3.79
N LEU A 152 -12.35 -2.12 -4.09
CA LEU A 152 -12.61 -3.29 -3.26
C LEU A 152 -11.43 -3.70 -2.39
N GLY A 153 -10.24 -3.16 -2.68
CA GLY A 153 -9.01 -3.47 -1.97
C GLY A 153 -7.78 -3.41 -2.88
N ILE A 154 -6.70 -4.05 -2.46
CA ILE A 154 -5.47 -4.16 -3.26
C ILE A 154 -5.57 -5.38 -4.17
N ALA A 155 -5.37 -5.20 -5.47
CA ALA A 155 -5.26 -6.30 -6.44
C ALA A 155 -3.81 -6.77 -6.58
N SER A 156 -2.89 -5.83 -6.74
CA SER A 156 -1.50 -6.18 -7.00
C SER A 156 -0.52 -5.06 -6.66
N LEU A 157 0.76 -5.45 -6.59
CA LEU A 157 1.89 -4.54 -6.54
C LEU A 157 2.83 -4.83 -7.71
N HIS A 158 3.23 -3.78 -8.43
CA HIS A 158 4.30 -3.87 -9.41
C HIS A 158 5.65 -3.56 -8.74
N MET A 159 6.66 -4.36 -9.04
CA MET A 159 8.03 -4.22 -8.56
C MET A 159 8.96 -4.13 -9.77
N ARG A 160 9.64 -3.01 -9.94
CA ARG A 160 10.67 -2.88 -10.99
C ARG A 160 12.00 -3.30 -10.43
N ILE A 161 12.65 -4.29 -11.05
CA ILE A 161 13.83 -4.97 -10.49
C ILE A 161 14.89 -5.23 -11.55
N ARG A 162 16.16 -5.32 -11.14
CA ARG A 162 17.28 -5.74 -12.01
C ARG A 162 17.46 -7.24 -12.08
N GLU A 163 17.36 -7.90 -10.90
CA GLU A 163 17.70 -9.31 -10.74
C GLU A 163 16.49 -10.09 -10.23
N GLU A 164 16.00 -11.02 -11.05
CA GLU A 164 14.79 -11.78 -10.72
C GLU A 164 15.02 -12.92 -9.74
N LYS A 165 16.11 -13.68 -9.92
CA LYS A 165 16.30 -14.99 -9.32
C LYS A 165 16.07 -15.05 -7.80
N ALA A 166 16.81 -14.20 -7.07
CA ALA A 166 16.76 -14.23 -5.60
C ALA A 166 15.42 -13.73 -5.06
N LEU A 167 14.79 -12.75 -5.74
CA LEU A 167 13.49 -12.25 -5.34
C LEU A 167 12.39 -13.26 -5.68
N LEU A 168 12.42 -13.85 -6.86
CA LEU A 168 11.48 -14.89 -7.28
C LEU A 168 11.50 -16.08 -6.32
N SER A 169 12.70 -16.60 -5.97
CA SER A 169 12.86 -17.68 -4.98
C SER A 169 12.29 -17.29 -3.61
N LEU A 170 12.56 -16.07 -3.13
CA LEU A 170 12.00 -15.59 -1.87
C LEU A 170 10.47 -15.57 -1.90
N LEU A 171 9.87 -15.00 -2.96
CA LEU A 171 8.42 -14.88 -3.08
C LEU A 171 7.72 -16.23 -3.25
N THR A 172 8.33 -17.16 -3.97
CA THR A 172 7.73 -18.48 -4.18
C THR A 172 7.97 -19.44 -3.02
N GLU A 173 9.21 -19.56 -2.53
CA GLU A 173 9.59 -20.58 -1.54
C GLU A 173 9.26 -20.15 -0.09
N THR A 174 9.25 -18.84 0.18
CA THR A 174 8.98 -18.32 1.53
C THR A 174 7.58 -17.76 1.65
N PHE A 175 7.13 -16.96 0.68
CA PHE A 175 5.82 -16.30 0.73
C PHE A 175 4.71 -17.08 0.00
N GLY A 176 5.02 -18.17 -0.70
CA GLY A 176 4.01 -19.06 -1.28
C GLY A 176 3.30 -18.50 -2.53
N PHE A 177 3.84 -17.46 -3.15
CA PHE A 177 3.35 -17.02 -4.45
C PHE A 177 3.69 -18.04 -5.54
N VAL A 178 2.82 -18.17 -6.53
CA VAL A 178 3.01 -19.10 -7.66
C VAL A 178 3.20 -18.30 -8.93
N GLU A 179 4.23 -18.61 -9.71
CA GLU A 179 4.41 -18.00 -11.04
C GLU A 179 3.26 -18.43 -11.95
N GLU A 180 2.48 -17.45 -12.43
CA GLU A 180 1.30 -17.64 -13.26
C GLU A 180 1.64 -17.52 -14.75
N SER A 181 2.41 -16.49 -15.11
CA SER A 181 2.76 -16.22 -16.50
C SER A 181 3.96 -15.27 -16.63
N ARG A 182 4.51 -15.23 -17.85
CA ARG A 182 5.47 -14.20 -18.28
C ARG A 182 4.96 -13.58 -19.58
N PHE A 183 5.00 -12.26 -19.66
CA PHE A 183 4.58 -11.51 -20.85
C PHE A 183 5.39 -10.23 -21.01
N PHE A 184 5.32 -9.61 -22.17
CA PHE A 184 5.89 -8.29 -22.39
C PHE A 184 4.81 -7.23 -22.19
N PHE A 185 5.16 -6.20 -21.43
CA PHE A 185 4.39 -4.97 -21.36
C PHE A 185 5.34 -3.81 -21.72
N GLU A 186 4.94 -3.03 -22.70
CA GLU A 186 5.85 -2.11 -23.40
C GLU A 186 7.07 -2.89 -23.94
N ASP A 187 8.28 -2.55 -23.49
CA ASP A 187 9.53 -3.22 -23.90
C ASP A 187 10.15 -4.09 -22.77
N LYS A 188 9.44 -4.28 -21.66
CA LYS A 188 9.94 -4.99 -20.48
C LYS A 188 9.27 -6.35 -20.29
N MET A 189 10.06 -7.33 -19.89
CA MET A 189 9.54 -8.62 -19.44
C MET A 189 8.88 -8.46 -18.06
N VAL A 190 7.65 -8.94 -17.92
CA VAL A 190 6.88 -8.95 -16.69
C VAL A 190 6.65 -10.40 -16.27
N ILE A 191 6.93 -10.72 -15.00
CA ILE A 191 6.60 -12.01 -14.38
C ILE A 191 5.41 -11.79 -13.46
N SER A 192 4.31 -12.48 -13.71
CA SER A 192 3.12 -12.49 -12.87
C SER A 192 3.21 -13.60 -11.83
N LEU A 193 3.06 -13.24 -10.56
CA LEU A 193 2.99 -14.15 -9.43
C LEU A 193 1.62 -14.01 -8.77
N LEU A 194 0.90 -15.11 -8.59
CA LEU A 194 -0.40 -15.17 -7.94
C LEU A 194 -0.28 -15.71 -6.52
N PHE A 195 -1.00 -15.10 -5.60
CA PHE A 195 -1.34 -15.65 -4.29
C PHE A 195 -2.84 -15.92 -4.24
N ASP A 196 -3.23 -17.18 -4.08
CA ASP A 196 -4.63 -17.60 -4.09
C ASP A 196 -5.30 -17.29 -2.73
N ASN A 197 -5.94 -16.15 -2.68
CA ASN A 197 -6.77 -15.70 -1.56
C ASN A 197 -8.00 -14.96 -2.07
N THR A 198 -8.80 -14.42 -1.15
CA THR A 198 -10.04 -13.68 -1.46
C THR A 198 -9.86 -12.58 -2.52
N PHE A 199 -8.71 -11.90 -2.52
CA PHE A 199 -8.40 -10.79 -3.44
C PHE A 199 -7.68 -11.24 -4.70
N GLN A 200 -7.25 -12.51 -4.79
CA GLN A 200 -6.39 -13.00 -5.89
C GLN A 200 -5.15 -12.11 -6.07
N HIS A 201 -4.45 -11.82 -4.94
CA HIS A 201 -3.32 -10.90 -4.93
C HIS A 201 -2.26 -11.29 -5.95
N ARG A 202 -1.76 -10.32 -6.71
CA ARG A 202 -0.66 -10.52 -7.64
C ARG A 202 0.54 -9.64 -7.34
N LEU A 203 1.71 -10.16 -7.63
CA LEU A 203 2.94 -9.38 -7.71
C LEU A 203 3.44 -9.43 -9.15
N TYR A 204 3.72 -8.27 -9.72
CA TYR A 204 4.28 -8.18 -11.06
C TYR A 204 5.74 -7.73 -10.98
N LEU A 205 6.68 -8.61 -11.35
CA LEU A 205 8.09 -8.29 -11.40
C LEU A 205 8.44 -7.77 -12.80
N ILE A 206 8.71 -6.48 -12.92
CA ILE A 206 9.08 -5.81 -14.17
C ILE A 206 10.61 -5.80 -14.25
N LEU A 207 11.18 -6.53 -15.22
CA LEU A 207 12.62 -6.64 -15.38
C LEU A 207 13.20 -5.43 -16.08
N ASP A 208 14.02 -4.66 -15.37
CA ASP A 208 14.67 -3.46 -15.89
C ASP A 208 16.13 -3.39 -15.41
N GLN A 209 17.02 -3.85 -16.27
CA GLN A 209 18.48 -3.87 -16.01
C GLN A 209 19.17 -2.58 -16.43
N GLU A 210 18.52 -1.75 -17.24
CA GLU A 210 19.13 -0.60 -17.90
C GLU A 210 18.97 0.70 -17.10
N SER A 211 17.80 0.90 -16.47
CA SER A 211 17.53 2.12 -15.72
C SER A 211 18.48 2.28 -14.52
N PRO A 212 18.78 3.52 -14.10
CA PRO A 212 19.54 3.75 -12.87
C PRO A 212 18.77 3.19 -11.65
N ILE A 213 19.47 2.95 -10.55
CA ILE A 213 18.81 2.60 -9.28
C ILE A 213 17.95 3.77 -8.83
N SER A 214 16.71 3.48 -8.45
CA SER A 214 15.78 4.48 -7.92
C SER A 214 16.31 5.11 -6.62
N VAL A 215 15.87 6.33 -6.35
CA VAL A 215 16.19 7.01 -5.08
C VAL A 215 14.88 7.31 -4.37
N MET A 216 14.80 6.86 -3.11
CA MET A 216 13.66 7.11 -2.22
C MET A 216 13.39 8.61 -2.07
N GLY A 217 12.12 8.98 -1.96
CA GLY A 217 11.66 10.34 -1.76
C GLY A 217 10.14 10.39 -1.70
N VAL A 218 9.57 11.58 -1.82
CA VAL A 218 8.12 11.77 -1.88
C VAL A 218 7.56 11.16 -3.16
N GLY A 219 6.36 10.58 -3.10
CA GLY A 219 5.66 9.96 -4.23
C GLY A 219 6.17 8.56 -4.57
N VAL A 220 6.52 7.76 -3.56
CA VAL A 220 6.99 6.38 -3.74
C VAL A 220 6.44 5.44 -2.67
N ILE A 221 6.29 4.18 -3.01
CA ILE A 221 5.98 3.13 -2.04
C ILE A 221 7.20 2.90 -1.15
N HIS A 222 7.00 3.03 0.17
CA HIS A 222 8.04 2.79 1.17
C HIS A 222 8.26 1.30 1.39
N HIS A 223 7.18 0.54 1.61
CA HIS A 223 7.22 -0.90 1.83
C HIS A 223 5.93 -1.59 1.41
N ILE A 224 6.04 -2.89 1.18
CA ILE A 224 4.92 -3.82 1.16
C ILE A 224 4.95 -4.66 2.43
N ALA A 225 3.79 -4.85 3.05
CA ALA A 225 3.59 -5.78 4.14
C ALA A 225 2.86 -7.05 3.68
N PHE A 226 3.39 -8.20 4.02
CA PHE A 226 2.75 -9.51 3.86
C PHE A 226 2.13 -9.93 5.19
N GLY A 227 0.92 -10.50 5.13
CA GLY A 227 0.21 -10.95 6.32
C GLY A 227 0.64 -12.35 6.77
N VAL A 228 0.69 -12.57 8.07
CA VAL A 228 0.83 -13.89 8.69
C VAL A 228 -0.18 -14.05 9.83
N LEU A 229 -0.48 -15.28 10.24
CA LEU A 229 -1.54 -15.53 11.21
C LEU A 229 -1.20 -14.99 12.59
N ASP A 230 0.00 -15.25 13.08
CA ASP A 230 0.43 -14.90 14.43
C ASP A 230 1.96 -14.69 14.55
N GLU A 231 2.41 -14.41 15.78
CA GLU A 231 3.81 -14.14 16.09
C GLU A 231 4.73 -15.36 15.86
N SER A 232 4.22 -16.58 15.96
CA SER A 232 5.02 -17.78 15.71
C SER A 232 5.48 -17.87 14.24
N ASP A 233 4.68 -17.33 13.32
CA ASP A 233 5.07 -17.21 11.90
C ASP A 233 6.19 -16.17 11.70
N LEU A 234 6.23 -15.11 12.51
CA LEU A 234 7.34 -14.13 12.50
C LEU A 234 8.62 -14.76 13.05
N GLU A 235 8.55 -15.56 14.12
CA GLU A 235 9.70 -16.30 14.68
C GLU A 235 10.27 -17.31 13.65
N ASP A 236 9.39 -18.01 12.92
CA ASP A 236 9.78 -18.88 11.81
C ASP A 236 10.55 -18.12 10.73
N LEU A 237 10.05 -16.94 10.36
CA LEU A 237 10.72 -16.08 9.37
C LEU A 237 12.08 -15.59 9.87
N ILE A 238 12.18 -15.15 11.13
CA ILE A 238 13.46 -14.78 11.77
C ILE A 238 14.46 -15.91 11.64
N SER A 239 14.04 -17.12 11.97
CA SER A 239 14.89 -18.31 11.88
C SER A 239 15.43 -18.52 10.47
N ARG A 240 14.60 -18.37 9.44
CA ARG A 240 14.98 -18.47 8.02
C ARG A 240 15.92 -17.34 7.59
N LEU A 241 15.64 -16.09 7.98
CA LEU A 241 16.49 -14.95 7.67
C LEU A 241 17.87 -15.06 8.29
N ASN A 242 17.95 -15.57 9.54
CA ASN A 242 19.21 -15.83 10.24
C ASN A 242 20.04 -16.90 9.55
N LEU A 243 19.44 -17.97 9.01
CA LEU A 243 20.15 -19.02 8.27
C LEU A 243 20.89 -18.48 7.03
N ILE A 244 20.38 -17.42 6.42
CA ILE A 244 20.99 -16.78 5.25
C ILE A 244 21.73 -15.48 5.59
N ASN A 245 21.94 -15.21 6.89
CA ASN A 245 22.56 -13.98 7.42
C ASN A 245 21.93 -12.71 6.87
N ARG A 246 20.60 -12.65 6.73
CA ARG A 246 19.87 -11.45 6.29
C ARG A 246 19.45 -10.61 7.50
N PRO A 247 19.93 -9.35 7.60
CA PRO A 247 19.54 -8.46 8.69
C PRO A 247 18.03 -8.17 8.69
N HIS A 248 17.46 -8.08 9.89
CA HIS A 248 16.05 -7.78 10.11
C HIS A 248 15.87 -6.98 11.42
N SER A 249 14.69 -6.37 11.60
CA SER A 249 14.40 -5.52 12.78
C SER A 249 14.21 -6.30 14.08
N GLY A 250 13.99 -7.61 14.02
CA GLY A 250 13.30 -8.32 15.09
C GLY A 250 11.78 -8.07 15.02
N ILE A 251 11.04 -8.65 15.97
CA ILE A 251 9.61 -8.41 16.11
C ILE A 251 9.39 -7.07 16.80
N ILE A 252 8.60 -6.19 16.21
CA ILE A 252 8.23 -4.88 16.74
C ILE A 252 6.74 -4.89 17.05
N ASN A 253 6.39 -4.58 18.30
CA ASN A 253 5.00 -4.37 18.69
C ASN A 253 4.54 -3.01 18.17
N ARG A 254 3.50 -3.01 17.32
CA ARG A 254 2.84 -1.83 16.76
C ARG A 254 1.50 -1.52 17.45
N ASP A 255 1.22 -2.16 18.60
CA ASP A 255 -0.02 -2.11 19.39
C ASP A 255 -1.15 -2.93 18.75
N PHE A 256 -1.54 -2.64 17.53
CA PHE A 256 -2.61 -3.34 16.79
C PHE A 256 -2.10 -4.46 15.88
N MET A 257 -0.80 -4.69 15.77
CA MET A 257 -0.15 -5.81 15.09
C MET A 257 1.30 -5.94 15.53
N HIS A 258 1.90 -7.08 15.31
CA HIS A 258 3.34 -7.27 15.40
C HIS A 258 3.95 -7.29 14.01
N SER A 259 5.08 -6.61 13.83
CA SER A 259 5.73 -6.43 12.53
C SER A 259 7.20 -6.82 12.56
N LEU A 260 7.69 -7.31 11.44
CA LEU A 260 9.10 -7.58 11.19
C LEU A 260 9.51 -6.97 9.85
N TYR A 261 10.60 -6.21 9.84
CA TYR A 261 11.11 -5.53 8.64
C TYR A 261 12.44 -6.10 8.20
N PHE A 262 12.63 -6.26 6.90
CA PHE A 262 13.92 -6.63 6.32
C PHE A 262 14.06 -6.12 4.89
N ARG A 263 15.33 -6.00 4.43
CA ARG A 263 15.61 -5.72 3.02
C ARG A 263 15.60 -7.00 2.22
N ALA A 264 14.62 -7.15 1.35
CA ALA A 264 14.52 -8.23 0.38
C ALA A 264 15.58 -8.07 -0.73
N PRO A 265 15.78 -9.06 -1.63
CA PRO A 265 16.58 -8.87 -2.83
C PRO A 265 16.18 -7.60 -3.59
N ASN A 266 17.11 -7.03 -4.34
CA ASN A 266 16.97 -5.71 -4.98
C ASN A 266 16.78 -4.55 -3.99
N TYR A 267 17.10 -4.74 -2.71
CA TYR A 267 16.97 -3.76 -1.62
C TYR A 267 15.54 -3.27 -1.35
N LEU A 268 14.53 -4.00 -1.82
CA LEU A 268 13.14 -3.70 -1.55
C LEU A 268 12.84 -3.81 -0.05
N MET A 269 12.06 -2.90 0.50
CA MET A 269 11.65 -2.96 1.89
C MET A 269 10.41 -3.84 2.02
N PHE A 270 10.57 -4.96 2.73
CA PHE A 270 9.48 -5.85 3.09
C PHE A 270 9.19 -5.76 4.59
N GLU A 271 7.91 -5.72 4.89
CA GLU A 271 7.35 -5.95 6.21
C GLU A 271 6.63 -7.30 6.21
N VAL A 272 6.59 -7.95 7.35
CA VAL A 272 5.67 -9.07 7.60
C VAL A 272 4.91 -8.74 8.88
N ALA A 273 3.59 -8.74 8.81
CA ALA A 273 2.71 -8.27 9.88
C ALA A 273 1.71 -9.36 10.28
N THR A 274 1.41 -9.46 11.58
CA THR A 274 0.39 -10.40 12.06
C THR A 274 -1.02 -9.91 11.73
N MET A 275 -1.90 -10.87 11.40
CA MET A 275 -3.35 -10.64 11.27
C MET A 275 -4.05 -10.58 12.65
N ALA A 276 -3.37 -11.04 13.70
CA ALA A 276 -3.86 -11.00 15.06
C ALA A 276 -3.45 -9.70 15.73
N GLY A 277 -4.44 -8.90 16.11
CA GLY A 277 -4.27 -7.67 16.87
C GLY A 277 -5.64 -7.17 17.28
N GLU A 278 -5.76 -6.55 18.44
CA GLU A 278 -6.98 -5.88 18.87
C GLU A 278 -7.07 -4.54 18.13
N ARG A 279 -7.52 -4.59 16.89
CA ARG A 279 -7.95 -3.38 16.20
C ARG A 279 -9.42 -3.16 16.58
N GLU A 280 -9.69 -2.13 17.35
CA GLU A 280 -11.08 -1.67 17.49
C GLU A 280 -11.67 -1.43 16.10
N ALA A 281 -12.96 -1.74 15.98
CA ALA A 281 -13.69 -1.66 14.70
C ALA A 281 -13.33 -0.41 13.90
N ALA A 282 -13.16 -0.59 12.59
CA ALA A 282 -12.85 0.49 11.65
C ALA A 282 -13.55 1.79 12.03
N MET A 283 -12.82 2.90 12.01
CA MET A 283 -13.38 4.20 12.39
C MET A 283 -14.72 4.44 11.71
N PRO A 284 -15.71 5.01 12.40
CA PRO A 284 -17.02 5.25 11.80
C PRO A 284 -16.87 6.13 10.56
N ARG A 285 -17.78 5.96 9.60
CA ARG A 285 -17.85 6.74 8.35
C ARG A 285 -17.68 8.23 8.66
N GLN A 286 -16.67 8.87 8.08
CA GLN A 286 -16.33 10.25 8.41
C GLN A 286 -16.26 11.09 7.13
N ASP A 287 -17.27 11.94 6.93
CA ASP A 287 -17.25 13.04 5.95
C ASP A 287 -16.59 14.29 6.55
N LYS A 288 -15.55 14.11 7.36
CA LYS A 288 -14.92 15.20 8.09
C LYS A 288 -13.61 15.61 7.46
N LEU A 289 -13.30 16.89 7.58
CA LEU A 289 -11.95 17.38 7.34
C LEU A 289 -10.98 16.58 8.23
N LEU A 290 -9.79 16.27 7.72
CA LEU A 290 -8.79 15.46 8.42
C LEU A 290 -8.53 15.94 9.86
N ASP A 291 -8.52 17.27 10.09
CA ASP A 291 -8.34 17.86 11.43
C ASP A 291 -9.46 17.54 12.42
N LYS A 292 -10.64 17.16 11.93
CA LYS A 292 -11.80 16.82 12.75
C LYS A 292 -11.92 15.32 13.03
N VAL A 293 -11.07 14.51 12.36
CA VAL A 293 -10.99 13.09 12.62
C VAL A 293 -10.19 12.87 13.90
N GLU A 294 -10.72 12.03 14.79
CA GLU A 294 -10.07 11.67 16.05
C GLU A 294 -8.70 11.02 15.81
N LEU A 295 -7.70 11.42 16.62
CA LEU A 295 -6.38 10.82 16.59
C LEU A 295 -6.35 9.60 17.52
N PHE A 296 -6.14 8.43 16.94
CA PHE A 296 -5.80 7.23 17.69
C PHE A 296 -4.29 7.20 17.99
N LEU A 297 -3.93 6.95 19.23
CA LEU A 297 -2.54 6.71 19.60
C LEU A 297 -2.37 5.29 20.13
N PRO A 298 -1.27 4.61 19.78
CA PRO A 298 -0.87 3.38 20.45
C PRO A 298 -0.82 3.56 21.96
N SER A 299 -1.15 2.53 22.72
CA SER A 299 -1.24 2.57 24.18
C SER A 299 0.04 3.11 24.86
N PHE A 300 1.20 2.82 24.28
CA PHE A 300 2.49 3.28 24.77
C PHE A 300 2.80 4.77 24.46
N PHE A 301 1.96 5.47 23.68
CA PHE A 301 2.04 6.91 23.41
C PHE A 301 0.98 7.73 24.15
N GLU A 302 0.04 7.10 24.83
CA GLU A 302 -1.08 7.82 25.47
C GLU A 302 -0.62 8.78 26.59
N GLU A 303 0.44 8.45 27.30
CA GLU A 303 1.01 9.36 28.32
C GLU A 303 1.56 10.66 27.71
N ASP A 304 2.01 10.61 26.46
CA ASP A 304 2.60 11.74 25.73
C ASP A 304 1.60 12.45 24.78
N ARG A 305 0.32 12.08 24.82
CA ARG A 305 -0.73 12.56 23.88
C ARG A 305 -0.72 14.08 23.69
N GLN A 306 -0.67 14.85 24.79
CA GLN A 306 -0.72 16.31 24.73
C GLN A 306 0.50 16.90 24.01
N GLU A 307 1.67 16.33 24.21
CA GLU A 307 2.89 16.75 23.52
C GLU A 307 2.86 16.37 22.05
N ILE A 308 2.41 15.16 21.71
CA ILE A 308 2.26 14.67 20.35
C ILE A 308 1.27 15.57 19.58
N GLU A 309 0.07 15.80 20.11
CA GLU A 309 -0.93 16.66 19.48
C GLU A 309 -0.43 18.10 19.27
N LYS A 310 0.33 18.64 20.22
CA LYS A 310 0.97 19.95 20.08
C LYS A 310 2.00 19.95 18.96
N ASN A 311 2.85 18.94 18.86
CA ASN A 311 3.88 18.84 17.83
C ASN A 311 3.26 18.69 16.44
N LEU A 312 2.22 17.86 16.29
CA LEU A 312 1.43 17.74 15.07
C LEU A 312 0.81 19.09 14.68
N SER A 313 0.16 19.79 15.62
CA SER A 313 -0.43 21.10 15.38
C SER A 313 0.60 22.13 14.93
N GLN A 314 1.78 22.15 15.52
CA GLN A 314 2.87 23.03 15.11
C GLN A 314 3.40 22.72 13.72
N ARG A 315 3.62 21.43 13.43
CA ARG A 315 4.13 20.97 12.12
C ARG A 315 3.20 21.36 10.98
N TYR A 316 1.92 21.10 11.15
CA TYR A 316 0.94 21.31 10.07
C TYR A 316 0.39 22.75 10.00
N SER A 317 0.45 23.54 11.08
CA SER A 317 0.12 24.95 11.02
C SER A 317 1.15 25.78 10.22
N LEU A 318 2.39 25.33 10.15
CA LEU A 318 3.48 25.99 9.41
C LEU A 318 3.47 25.63 7.92
N SER A 319 2.81 24.56 7.52
CA SER A 319 2.78 24.08 6.13
C SER A 319 1.81 24.83 5.22
N GLY A 320 1.06 25.81 5.75
CA GLY A 320 0.23 26.72 4.92
C GLY A 320 -0.86 26.03 4.11
N CYS A 321 -1.34 24.89 4.56
CA CYS A 321 -2.33 24.09 3.88
C CYS A 321 -3.74 24.55 4.23
N PHE A 322 -4.26 25.50 3.45
CA PHE A 322 -5.68 25.81 3.31
C PHE A 322 -6.01 25.94 1.83
#